data_3994855f152c659d40c53ef0dad402bd
#
_entry.id   3994855f152c659d40c53ef0dad402bd
#
_cell.length_a   1.000
_cell.length_b   1.000
_cell.length_c   1.000
_cell.angle_alpha   90.00
_cell.angle_beta   90.00
_cell.angle_gamma   90.00
#
_symmetry.space_group_name_H-M   'P 1'
#
loop_
_entity.id
_entity.type
_entity.pdbx_description
1 polymer ?
#
loop_
_entity_poly.entity_id
_entity_poly.type
_entity_poly.pdbx_seq_one_letter_code
_entity_poly.pdbx_strand_id
1 'polypeptide(L)'
;MGNDSKGRHNRIAGNDFHEERIMAENYIARDFVNIAVPAIEKDTRPLVPAQRKQLHQLILTVAEAGNEEGYEVWHRVHAQIGVRSVEEMTVSQYQPAYSYLQAQLDLCREKSQKNELISALLKISANNDRYNDLLQYCRKSFGSSHLKNLQRTELQQALLWLDEERDGSNEAAKKVPVSVQWRRLAWDYPGFTTLVFLLGFAVPVIIDFIFLGI
;
A
#
# COMPACT_ATOMS: atom_id res chain seq x y z
N MET A 1 -42.93 37.31 -22.52
CA MET A 1 -41.54 37.37 -23.01
C MET A 1 -41.01 35.95 -22.99
N GLY A 2 -41.00 35.32 -24.15
CA GLY A 2 -40.51 33.94 -24.29
C GLY A 2 -38.99 33.89 -24.19
N ASN A 3 -38.51 32.94 -23.43
CA ASN A 3 -37.08 32.64 -23.32
C ASN A 3 -36.71 31.71 -24.51
N ASP A 4 -36.24 32.29 -25.59
CA ASP A 4 -35.67 31.56 -26.74
C ASP A 4 -34.22 31.17 -26.44
N SER A 5 -34.04 29.96 -25.99
CA SER A 5 -32.69 29.40 -25.89
C SER A 5 -32.33 28.66 -27.18
N LYS A 6 -31.47 29.26 -28.00
CA LYS A 6 -30.87 28.64 -29.17
C LYS A 6 -29.77 27.65 -28.77
N GLY A 7 -30.17 26.42 -28.44
CA GLY A 7 -29.21 25.33 -28.22
C GLY A 7 -29.92 23.99 -28.22
N ARG A 8 -29.48 23.05 -29.05
CA ARG A 8 -30.13 21.74 -29.30
C ARG A 8 -30.16 20.81 -28.07
N HIS A 9 -29.61 21.23 -26.91
CA HIS A 9 -29.55 20.41 -25.70
C HIS A 9 -29.79 21.20 -24.40
N ASN A 10 -30.36 22.42 -24.50
CA ASN A 10 -30.69 23.19 -23.30
C ASN A 10 -32.14 22.92 -22.91
N ARG A 11 -32.33 22.12 -21.87
CA ARG A 11 -33.64 21.94 -21.25
C ARG A 11 -33.99 23.21 -20.47
N ILE A 12 -35.07 23.86 -20.84
CA ILE A 12 -35.60 25.01 -20.13
C ILE A 12 -36.23 24.48 -18.84
N ALA A 13 -35.67 24.89 -17.69
CA ALA A 13 -36.29 24.64 -16.40
C ALA A 13 -37.60 25.43 -16.32
N GLY A 14 -38.69 24.77 -16.42
CA GLY A 14 -40.01 25.39 -16.39
C GLY A 14 -41.09 24.28 -16.33
N ASN A 15 -42.07 24.39 -17.18
CA ASN A 15 -43.20 23.49 -17.19
C ASN A 15 -42.89 22.02 -17.51
N ASP A 16 -41.79 21.75 -18.25
CA ASP A 16 -41.40 20.36 -18.59
C ASP A 16 -41.05 19.51 -17.37
N PHE A 17 -40.46 20.13 -16.36
CA PHE A 17 -40.11 19.39 -15.11
C PHE A 17 -41.35 19.02 -14.30
N HIS A 18 -42.41 19.82 -14.38
CA HIS A 18 -43.64 19.53 -13.65
C HIS A 18 -44.48 18.43 -14.36
N GLU A 19 -44.50 18.41 -15.68
CA GLU A 19 -45.26 17.39 -16.44
C GLU A 19 -44.55 16.02 -16.36
N GLU A 20 -43.23 15.95 -16.47
CA GLU A 20 -42.50 14.69 -16.28
C GLU A 20 -42.64 14.13 -14.86
N ARG A 21 -42.70 15.00 -13.84
CA ARG A 21 -42.87 14.57 -12.45
C ARG A 21 -44.26 14.01 -12.19
N ILE A 22 -45.32 14.64 -12.77
CA ILE A 22 -46.70 14.20 -12.64
C ILE A 22 -46.90 12.88 -13.41
N MET A 23 -46.30 12.73 -14.60
CA MET A 23 -46.32 11.48 -15.35
C MET A 23 -45.58 10.35 -14.65
N ALA A 24 -44.41 10.63 -14.00
CA ALA A 24 -43.67 9.64 -13.26
C ALA A 24 -44.44 9.17 -12.01
N GLU A 25 -45.07 10.06 -11.26
CA GLU A 25 -45.92 9.68 -10.13
C GLU A 25 -47.15 8.87 -10.56
N ASN A 26 -47.80 9.24 -11.63
CA ASN A 26 -48.92 8.48 -12.17
C ASN A 26 -48.50 7.15 -12.77
N TYR A 27 -47.32 7.04 -13.38
CA TYR A 27 -46.79 5.80 -13.92
C TYR A 27 -46.41 4.83 -12.80
N ILE A 28 -45.73 5.31 -11.77
CA ILE A 28 -45.38 4.51 -10.58
C ILE A 28 -46.62 4.03 -9.84
N ALA A 29 -47.66 4.85 -9.75
CA ALA A 29 -48.91 4.46 -9.10
C ALA A 29 -49.73 3.43 -9.88
N ARG A 30 -49.61 3.41 -11.22
CA ARG A 30 -50.34 2.45 -12.06
C ARG A 30 -49.65 1.10 -12.21
N ASP A 31 -48.31 1.11 -12.26
CA ASP A 31 -47.50 -0.11 -12.44
C ASP A 31 -46.80 -0.54 -11.14
N PHE A 32 -47.43 -0.28 -9.99
CA PHE A 32 -46.94 -0.87 -8.75
C PHE A 32 -47.12 -2.39 -8.85
N VAL A 33 -46.23 -3.03 -9.57
CA VAL A 33 -46.07 -4.48 -9.52
C VAL A 33 -45.59 -4.77 -8.09
N ASN A 34 -46.52 -5.17 -7.27
CA ASN A 34 -46.23 -5.67 -5.93
C ASN A 34 -45.51 -7.00 -6.13
N ILE A 35 -44.18 -6.91 -6.38
CA ILE A 35 -43.32 -8.07 -6.38
C ILE A 35 -43.28 -8.50 -4.91
N ALA A 36 -44.22 -9.37 -4.54
CA ALA A 36 -44.14 -10.11 -3.30
C ALA A 36 -42.85 -10.94 -3.41
N VAL A 37 -41.73 -10.35 -2.98
CA VAL A 37 -40.51 -11.12 -2.71
C VAL A 37 -40.93 -12.14 -1.65
N PRO A 38 -41.00 -13.44 -1.99
CA PRO A 38 -41.37 -14.44 -1.00
C PRO A 38 -40.41 -14.25 0.17
N ALA A 39 -40.95 -14.06 1.37
CA ALA A 39 -40.15 -14.00 2.56
C ALA A 39 -39.34 -15.29 2.59
N ILE A 40 -38.04 -15.19 2.38
CA ILE A 40 -37.14 -16.34 2.45
C ILE A 40 -37.31 -16.87 3.87
N GLU A 41 -37.98 -18.02 4.01
CA GLU A 41 -38.13 -18.69 5.30
C GLU A 41 -36.75 -18.90 5.88
N LYS A 42 -36.45 -18.18 6.93
CA LYS A 42 -35.14 -18.30 7.61
C LYS A 42 -35.08 -19.71 8.19
N ASP A 43 -34.09 -20.47 7.74
CA ASP A 43 -33.83 -21.80 8.28
C ASP A 43 -33.40 -21.67 9.75
N THR A 44 -34.32 -22.00 10.65
CA THR A 44 -34.12 -21.87 12.11
C THR A 44 -33.50 -23.11 12.73
N ARG A 45 -33.15 -24.13 11.92
CA ARG A 45 -32.46 -25.33 12.44
C ARG A 45 -31.10 -24.93 13.03
N PRO A 46 -30.65 -25.59 14.08
CA PRO A 46 -29.32 -25.35 14.66
C PRO A 46 -28.22 -25.69 13.67
N LEU A 47 -27.07 -25.07 13.82
CA LEU A 47 -25.90 -25.32 12.97
C LEU A 47 -25.54 -26.81 12.93
N VAL A 48 -25.25 -27.29 11.72
CA VAL A 48 -24.72 -28.65 11.52
C VAL A 48 -23.29 -28.73 12.09
N PRO A 49 -22.87 -29.90 12.62
CA PRO A 49 -21.53 -30.06 13.21
C PRO A 49 -20.38 -29.63 12.28
N ALA A 50 -20.51 -29.85 10.96
CA ALA A 50 -19.54 -29.44 9.99
C ALA A 50 -19.40 -27.90 9.92
N GLN A 51 -20.53 -27.17 9.95
CA GLN A 51 -20.53 -25.70 9.95
C GLN A 51 -19.90 -25.13 11.23
N ARG A 52 -20.23 -25.71 12.39
CA ARG A 52 -19.60 -25.32 13.67
C ARG A 52 -18.09 -25.51 13.63
N LYS A 53 -17.62 -26.63 13.09
CA LYS A 53 -16.19 -26.92 12.94
C LYS A 53 -15.50 -25.86 12.01
N GLN A 54 -16.14 -25.53 10.90
CA GLN A 54 -15.61 -24.52 9.96
C GLN A 54 -15.52 -23.14 10.62
N LEU A 55 -16.56 -22.68 11.31
CA LEU A 55 -16.53 -21.42 12.04
C LEU A 55 -15.43 -21.42 13.11
N HIS A 56 -15.30 -22.50 13.87
CA HIS A 56 -14.26 -22.60 14.89
C HIS A 56 -12.84 -22.54 14.28
N GLN A 57 -12.60 -23.24 13.19
CA GLN A 57 -11.31 -23.16 12.47
C GLN A 57 -11.02 -21.76 11.96
N LEU A 58 -12.02 -21.08 11.37
CA LEU A 58 -11.86 -19.74 10.87
C LEU A 58 -11.60 -18.74 12.00
N ILE A 59 -12.25 -18.89 13.14
CA ILE A 59 -12.00 -18.08 14.34
C ILE A 59 -10.57 -18.22 14.84
N LEU A 60 -10.04 -19.45 14.91
CA LEU A 60 -8.63 -19.66 15.27
C LEU A 60 -7.69 -18.97 14.29
N THR A 61 -7.99 -19.03 12.99
CA THR A 61 -7.19 -18.36 11.96
C THR A 61 -7.24 -16.83 12.10
N VAL A 62 -8.43 -16.26 12.41
CA VAL A 62 -8.58 -14.82 12.65
C VAL A 62 -7.84 -14.40 13.91
N ALA A 63 -7.95 -15.17 14.98
CA ALA A 63 -7.27 -14.92 16.25
C ALA A 63 -5.75 -14.90 16.07
N GLU A 64 -5.20 -15.89 15.38
CA GLU A 64 -3.77 -15.95 15.03
C GLU A 64 -3.35 -14.75 14.18
N ALA A 65 -4.09 -14.42 13.11
CA ALA A 65 -3.77 -13.29 12.24
C ALA A 65 -3.88 -11.94 12.94
N GLY A 66 -4.81 -11.81 13.91
CA GLY A 66 -5.04 -10.60 14.71
C GLY A 66 -4.13 -10.48 15.93
N ASN A 67 -3.43 -11.54 16.29
CA ASN A 67 -2.71 -11.69 17.56
C ASN A 67 -3.60 -11.40 18.78
N GLU A 68 -4.77 -12.05 18.80
CA GLU A 68 -5.80 -11.92 19.82
C GLU A 68 -6.31 -13.30 20.26
N GLU A 69 -7.08 -13.34 21.33
CA GLU A 69 -7.62 -14.61 21.84
C GLU A 69 -8.89 -15.03 21.08
N GLY A 70 -9.04 -16.33 20.83
CA GLY A 70 -10.18 -16.87 20.09
C GLY A 70 -11.55 -16.53 20.71
N TYR A 71 -11.63 -16.39 22.06
CA TYR A 71 -12.86 -16.00 22.74
C TYR A 71 -13.28 -14.55 22.39
N GLU A 72 -12.34 -13.64 22.17
CA GLU A 72 -12.62 -12.25 21.77
C GLU A 72 -13.23 -12.20 20.37
N VAL A 73 -12.69 -13.02 19.46
CA VAL A 73 -13.24 -13.16 18.11
C VAL A 73 -14.67 -13.72 18.19
N TRP A 74 -14.91 -14.78 19.01
CA TRP A 74 -16.24 -15.31 19.23
C TRP A 74 -17.21 -14.25 19.76
N HIS A 75 -16.78 -13.46 20.73
CA HIS A 75 -17.62 -12.42 21.32
C HIS A 75 -18.08 -11.40 20.25
N ARG A 76 -17.18 -11.01 19.36
CA ARG A 76 -17.53 -10.12 18.23
C ARG A 76 -18.49 -10.76 17.23
N VAL A 77 -18.29 -12.05 16.91
CA VAL A 77 -19.22 -12.80 16.04
C VAL A 77 -20.60 -12.89 16.68
N HIS A 78 -20.68 -13.25 17.95
CA HIS A 78 -21.96 -13.35 18.66
C HIS A 78 -22.69 -11.99 18.68
N ALA A 79 -21.97 -10.91 18.95
CA ALA A 79 -22.52 -9.57 18.93
C ALA A 79 -23.02 -9.16 17.53
N GLN A 80 -22.26 -9.50 16.47
CA GLN A 80 -22.61 -9.19 15.08
C GLN A 80 -23.84 -9.96 14.59
N ILE A 81 -23.97 -11.23 14.98
CA ILE A 81 -25.06 -12.11 14.56
C ILE A 81 -26.31 -11.95 15.47
N GLY A 82 -26.13 -11.43 16.69
CA GLY A 82 -27.20 -11.22 17.64
C GLY A 82 -27.57 -12.50 18.39
N VAL A 83 -26.59 -13.35 18.70
CA VAL A 83 -26.76 -14.59 19.49
C VAL A 83 -25.88 -14.55 20.73
N ARG A 84 -26.21 -15.36 21.76
CA ARG A 84 -25.42 -15.43 22.99
C ARG A 84 -24.34 -16.49 22.93
N SER A 85 -24.59 -17.54 22.14
CA SER A 85 -23.66 -18.67 22.00
C SER A 85 -23.77 -19.31 20.63
N VAL A 86 -22.78 -20.13 20.26
CA VAL A 86 -22.75 -20.87 18.99
C VAL A 86 -23.88 -21.91 18.92
N GLU A 87 -24.40 -22.39 20.08
CA GLU A 87 -25.51 -23.34 20.16
C GLU A 87 -26.83 -22.72 19.71
N GLU A 88 -27.02 -21.42 19.96
CA GLU A 88 -28.21 -20.66 19.53
C GLU A 88 -28.17 -20.30 18.07
N MET A 89 -27.01 -20.42 17.41
CA MET A 89 -26.83 -20.03 16.02
C MET A 89 -27.55 -21.00 15.08
N THR A 90 -28.27 -20.45 14.12
CA THR A 90 -29.03 -21.20 13.13
C THR A 90 -28.29 -21.36 11.80
N VAL A 91 -28.74 -22.30 10.95
CA VAL A 91 -28.20 -22.52 9.61
C VAL A 91 -28.27 -21.25 8.75
N SER A 92 -29.34 -20.45 8.87
CA SER A 92 -29.48 -19.18 8.15
C SER A 92 -28.44 -18.12 8.57
N GLN A 93 -27.92 -18.21 9.79
CA GLN A 93 -26.91 -17.30 10.34
C GLN A 93 -25.47 -17.73 10.04
N TYR A 94 -25.27 -18.96 9.55
CA TYR A 94 -23.95 -19.48 9.23
C TYR A 94 -23.22 -18.61 8.19
N GLN A 95 -23.87 -18.34 7.06
CA GLN A 95 -23.24 -17.59 5.96
C GLN A 95 -22.89 -16.15 6.37
N PRO A 96 -23.76 -15.38 7.03
CA PRO A 96 -23.40 -14.09 7.60
C PRO A 96 -22.20 -14.14 8.54
N ALA A 97 -22.16 -15.11 9.47
CA ALA A 97 -21.04 -15.29 10.39
C ALA A 97 -19.74 -15.63 9.68
N TYR A 98 -19.80 -16.53 8.72
CA TYR A 98 -18.65 -16.94 7.90
C TYR A 98 -18.09 -15.77 7.09
N SER A 99 -18.96 -15.01 6.40
CA SER A 99 -18.56 -13.84 5.62
C SER A 99 -17.97 -12.74 6.50
N TYR A 100 -18.52 -12.52 7.68
CA TYR A 100 -17.96 -11.58 8.66
C TYR A 100 -16.55 -11.97 9.07
N LEU A 101 -16.33 -13.25 9.42
CA LEU A 101 -15.02 -13.75 9.81
C LEU A 101 -13.99 -13.66 8.66
N GLN A 102 -14.40 -13.95 7.43
CA GLN A 102 -13.52 -13.78 6.28
C GLN A 102 -13.11 -12.32 6.11
N ALA A 103 -14.05 -11.38 6.18
CA ALA A 103 -13.74 -9.96 6.12
C ALA A 103 -12.77 -9.52 7.23
N GLN A 104 -12.94 -10.04 8.46
CA GLN A 104 -12.01 -9.77 9.56
C GLN A 104 -10.61 -10.34 9.28
N LEU A 105 -10.52 -11.55 8.74
CA LEU A 105 -9.25 -12.16 8.35
C LEU A 105 -8.52 -11.33 7.29
N ASP A 106 -9.23 -10.86 6.28
CA ASP A 106 -8.66 -10.04 5.22
C ASP A 106 -8.16 -8.69 5.75
N LEU A 107 -8.90 -8.07 6.68
CA LEU A 107 -8.45 -6.85 7.36
C LEU A 107 -7.18 -7.07 8.19
N CYS A 108 -7.10 -8.19 8.92
CA CYS A 108 -5.91 -8.55 9.70
C CYS A 108 -4.70 -8.77 8.78
N ARG A 109 -4.88 -9.47 7.67
CA ARG A 109 -3.85 -9.73 6.67
C ARG A 109 -3.36 -8.44 6.00
N GLU A 110 -4.28 -7.57 5.61
CA GLU A 110 -3.95 -6.28 5.01
C GLU A 110 -3.14 -5.42 5.99
N LYS A 111 -3.56 -5.35 7.25
CA LYS A 111 -2.84 -4.65 8.31
C LYS A 111 -1.44 -5.22 8.53
N SER A 112 -1.30 -6.54 8.55
CA SER A 112 -0.01 -7.21 8.70
C SER A 112 0.93 -6.89 7.52
N GLN A 113 0.47 -7.04 6.29
CA GLN A 113 1.22 -6.71 5.08
C GLN A 113 1.63 -5.24 5.04
N LYS A 114 0.74 -4.34 5.46
CA LYS A 114 1.04 -2.91 5.56
C LYS A 114 2.13 -2.63 6.59
N ASN A 115 2.07 -3.25 7.76
CA ASN A 115 3.09 -3.11 8.80
C ASN A 115 4.45 -3.67 8.35
N GLU A 116 4.44 -4.76 7.59
CA GLU A 116 5.65 -5.35 7.02
C GLU A 116 6.32 -4.40 6.02
N LEU A 117 5.54 -3.78 5.10
CA LEU A 117 6.04 -2.77 4.18
C LEU A 117 6.59 -1.54 4.90
N ILE A 118 5.90 -1.05 5.93
CA ILE A 118 6.39 0.06 6.75
C ILE A 118 7.71 -0.31 7.43
N SER A 119 7.81 -1.51 7.98
CA SER A 119 9.03 -2.00 8.62
C SER A 119 10.19 -2.12 7.63
N ALA A 120 9.92 -2.58 6.40
CA ALA A 120 10.90 -2.62 5.32
C ALA A 120 11.38 -1.21 4.93
N LEU A 121 10.45 -0.27 4.73
CA LEU A 121 10.77 1.12 4.43
C LEU A 121 11.65 1.76 5.51
N LEU A 122 11.29 1.59 6.78
CA LEU A 122 12.07 2.11 7.92
C LEU A 122 13.46 1.48 8.01
N LYS A 123 13.58 0.20 7.69
CA LYS A 123 14.88 -0.51 7.70
C LYS A 123 15.81 -0.01 6.58
N ILE A 124 15.28 0.25 5.40
CA ILE A 124 16.05 0.76 4.26
C ILE A 124 16.41 2.24 4.48
N SER A 125 15.52 3.03 5.07
CA SER A 125 15.70 4.44 5.37
C SER A 125 16.28 4.70 6.77
N ALA A 126 17.08 3.79 7.32
CA ALA A 126 17.64 3.90 8.67
C ALA A 126 18.55 5.14 8.88
N ASN A 127 19.02 5.78 7.80
CA ASN A 127 19.72 7.05 7.84
C ASN A 127 18.70 8.22 7.84
N ASN A 128 18.92 9.23 8.70
CA ASN A 128 18.04 10.39 8.85
C ASN A 128 17.80 11.14 7.52
N ASP A 129 18.81 11.28 6.68
CA ASP A 129 18.68 11.97 5.40
C ASP A 129 17.72 11.20 4.46
N ARG A 130 17.92 9.90 4.31
CA ARG A 130 17.04 9.03 3.51
C ARG A 130 15.61 8.96 4.04
N TYR A 131 15.45 8.98 5.36
CA TYR A 131 14.14 9.02 5.97
C TYR A 131 13.39 10.32 5.64
N ASN A 132 14.08 11.44 5.69
CA ASN A 132 13.51 12.73 5.31
C ASN A 132 13.13 12.78 3.82
N ASP A 133 13.99 12.23 2.95
CA ASP A 133 13.71 12.14 1.51
C ASP A 133 12.51 11.26 1.22
N LEU A 134 12.39 10.11 1.91
CA LEU A 134 11.22 9.24 1.85
C LEU A 134 9.93 9.99 2.27
N LEU A 135 9.97 10.72 3.38
CA LEU A 135 8.80 11.48 3.86
C LEU A 135 8.43 12.61 2.88
N GLN A 136 9.43 13.26 2.27
CA GLN A 136 9.21 14.28 1.26
C GLN A 136 8.61 13.69 -0.02
N TYR A 137 9.10 12.54 -0.47
CA TYR A 137 8.52 11.79 -1.58
C TYR A 137 7.07 11.42 -1.31
N CYS A 138 6.79 10.80 -0.16
CA CYS A 138 5.43 10.43 0.23
C CYS A 138 4.48 11.63 0.27
N ARG A 139 4.94 12.76 0.80
CA ARG A 139 4.15 14.00 0.83
C ARG A 139 3.85 14.53 -0.57
N LYS A 140 4.83 14.51 -1.48
CA LYS A 140 4.65 15.00 -2.86
C LYS A 140 3.77 14.08 -3.69
N SER A 141 3.96 12.78 -3.58
CA SER A 141 3.28 11.78 -4.43
C SER A 141 1.90 11.38 -3.90
N PHE A 142 1.74 11.29 -2.58
CA PHE A 142 0.53 10.75 -1.93
C PHE A 142 -0.17 11.74 -0.99
N GLY A 143 0.39 12.95 -0.83
CA GLY A 143 -0.20 13.99 0.01
C GLY A 143 -0.05 13.77 1.53
N SER A 144 0.59 12.69 1.97
CA SER A 144 0.80 12.38 3.39
C SER A 144 2.25 11.99 3.68
N SER A 145 2.78 12.53 4.78
CA SER A 145 4.11 12.13 5.31
C SER A 145 4.01 11.01 6.36
N HIS A 146 2.79 10.59 6.74
CA HIS A 146 2.59 9.54 7.73
C HIS A 146 2.43 8.19 7.04
N LEU A 147 3.44 7.33 7.10
CA LEU A 147 3.44 6.00 6.46
C LEU A 147 2.25 5.14 6.88
N LYS A 148 1.77 5.29 8.11
CA LYS A 148 0.58 4.56 8.62
C LYS A 148 -0.72 4.94 7.90
N ASN A 149 -0.81 6.15 7.34
CA ASN A 149 -2.00 6.63 6.64
C ASN A 149 -2.02 6.26 5.16
N LEU A 150 -0.87 5.82 4.62
CA LEU A 150 -0.74 5.42 3.23
C LEU A 150 -1.39 4.05 2.99
N GLN A 151 -1.88 3.84 1.78
CA GLN A 151 -2.39 2.55 1.33
C GLN A 151 -1.23 1.59 1.01
N ARG A 152 -1.53 0.30 0.94
CA ARG A 152 -0.53 -0.73 0.62
C ARG A 152 0.17 -0.46 -0.72
N THR A 153 -0.58 -0.07 -1.74
CA THR A 153 -0.06 0.28 -3.07
C THR A 153 0.90 1.46 -3.04
N GLU A 154 0.58 2.49 -2.25
CA GLU A 154 1.42 3.67 -2.07
C GLU A 154 2.73 3.34 -1.34
N LEU A 155 2.65 2.47 -0.31
CA LEU A 155 3.84 1.97 0.39
C LEU A 155 4.74 1.12 -0.52
N GLN A 156 4.15 0.31 -1.41
CA GLN A 156 4.90 -0.44 -2.42
C GLN A 156 5.61 0.49 -3.41
N GLN A 157 4.94 1.54 -3.87
CA GLN A 157 5.56 2.55 -4.74
C GLN A 157 6.70 3.30 -4.04
N ALA A 158 6.51 3.65 -2.77
CA ALA A 158 7.56 4.26 -1.98
C ALA A 158 8.78 3.34 -1.80
N LEU A 159 8.55 2.04 -1.66
CA LEU A 159 9.63 1.05 -1.56
C LEU A 159 10.41 0.94 -2.88
N LEU A 160 9.72 0.84 -4.01
CA LEU A 160 10.35 0.81 -5.33
C LEU A 160 11.18 2.07 -5.59
N TRP A 161 10.65 3.24 -5.26
CA TRP A 161 11.39 4.51 -5.39
C TRP A 161 12.68 4.51 -4.56
N LEU A 162 12.65 4.01 -3.31
CA LEU A 162 13.82 3.90 -2.45
C LEU A 162 14.87 2.93 -3.00
N ASP A 163 14.46 1.84 -3.62
CA ASP A 163 15.37 0.86 -4.23
C ASP A 163 16.02 1.43 -5.49
N GLU A 164 15.27 2.13 -6.35
CA GLU A 164 15.80 2.81 -7.54
C GLU A 164 16.84 3.88 -7.17
N GLU A 165 16.58 4.67 -6.13
CA GLU A 165 17.52 5.69 -5.67
C GLU A 165 18.80 5.06 -5.08
N ARG A 166 18.68 3.91 -4.43
CA ARG A 166 19.82 3.12 -3.95
C ARG A 166 20.70 2.63 -5.10
N ASP A 167 20.10 2.11 -6.14
CA ASP A 167 20.83 1.58 -7.29
C ASP A 167 21.47 2.72 -8.10
N GLY A 168 20.77 3.83 -8.29
CA GLY A 168 21.29 5.04 -8.92
C GLY A 168 22.48 5.64 -8.15
N SER A 169 22.46 5.64 -6.82
CA SER A 169 23.56 6.10 -5.99
C SER A 169 24.78 5.17 -6.06
N ASN A 170 24.56 3.86 -6.14
CA ASN A 170 25.61 2.85 -6.31
C ASN A 170 26.27 2.93 -7.71
N GLU A 171 25.49 3.18 -8.76
CA GLU A 171 26.04 3.41 -10.09
C GLU A 171 26.81 4.72 -10.22
N ALA A 172 26.35 5.79 -9.56
CA ALA A 172 27.07 7.06 -9.51
C ALA A 172 28.39 6.93 -8.73
N ALA A 173 28.40 6.18 -7.63
CA ALA A 173 29.63 5.86 -6.87
C ALA A 173 30.61 4.98 -7.67
N LYS A 174 30.10 4.11 -8.55
CA LYS A 174 30.92 3.25 -9.41
C LYS A 174 31.46 4.00 -10.65
N LYS A 175 30.84 5.11 -11.03
CA LYS A 175 31.24 5.99 -12.15
C LYS A 175 32.15 7.14 -11.74
N VAL A 176 32.62 7.23 -10.49
CA VAL A 176 33.66 8.19 -10.12
C VAL A 176 34.93 7.74 -10.86
N PRO A 177 35.37 8.49 -11.92
CA PRO A 177 36.54 8.07 -12.68
C PRO A 177 37.75 8.06 -11.75
N VAL A 178 38.54 7.01 -11.83
CA VAL A 178 39.79 6.81 -11.07
C VAL A 178 40.68 8.06 -11.10
N SER A 179 40.57 8.87 -12.16
CA SER A 179 41.26 10.15 -12.31
C SER A 179 40.94 11.19 -11.22
N VAL A 180 39.73 11.16 -10.62
CA VAL A 180 39.35 12.12 -9.56
C VAL A 180 39.97 11.73 -8.21
N GLN A 181 40.15 10.44 -7.94
CA GLN A 181 40.83 9.96 -6.74
C GLN A 181 42.32 10.34 -6.72
N TRP A 182 43.00 10.23 -7.87
CA TRP A 182 44.42 10.62 -7.97
C TRP A 182 44.64 12.12 -7.75
N ARG A 183 43.73 12.97 -8.23
CA ARG A 183 43.80 14.42 -8.00
C ARG A 183 43.62 14.78 -6.52
N ARG A 184 42.74 14.09 -5.79
CA ARG A 184 42.59 14.32 -4.32
C ARG A 184 43.80 13.82 -3.55
N LEU A 185 44.34 12.64 -3.87
CA LEU A 185 45.55 12.11 -3.26
C LEU A 185 46.76 13.03 -3.48
N ALA A 186 46.89 13.66 -4.67
CA ALA A 186 47.94 14.58 -4.98
C ALA A 186 47.87 15.89 -4.18
N TRP A 187 46.65 16.34 -3.79
CA TRP A 187 46.48 17.55 -2.98
C TRP A 187 46.60 17.30 -1.48
N ASP A 188 46.14 16.17 -0.99
CA ASP A 188 46.15 15.83 0.44
C ASP A 188 47.54 15.37 0.95
N TYR A 189 48.39 14.85 0.05
CA TYR A 189 49.71 14.37 0.38
C TYR A 189 50.81 14.90 -0.57
N PRO A 190 51.14 16.17 -0.49
CA PRO A 190 52.15 16.77 -1.39
C PRO A 190 53.52 16.09 -1.31
N GLY A 191 53.88 15.51 -0.16
CA GLY A 191 55.12 14.75 0.00
C GLY A 191 55.17 13.43 -0.77
N PHE A 192 54.03 12.80 -1.04
CA PHE A 192 53.98 11.54 -1.79
C PHE A 192 54.14 11.81 -3.29
N THR A 193 53.61 12.88 -3.83
CA THR A 193 53.72 13.26 -5.24
C THR A 193 55.16 13.68 -5.59
N THR A 194 55.87 14.36 -4.70
CA THR A 194 57.30 14.70 -4.91
C THR A 194 58.16 13.45 -4.90
N LEU A 195 57.87 12.45 -4.06
CA LEU A 195 58.61 11.19 -3.99
C LEU A 195 58.45 10.35 -5.25
N VAL A 196 57.24 10.28 -5.81
CA VAL A 196 56.93 9.55 -7.05
C VAL A 196 57.59 10.26 -8.25
N PHE A 197 57.63 11.60 -8.29
CA PHE A 197 58.31 12.35 -9.30
C PHE A 197 59.81 12.16 -9.26
N LEU A 198 60.43 12.16 -8.07
CA LEU A 198 61.86 11.93 -7.89
C LEU A 198 62.27 10.51 -8.30
N LEU A 199 61.49 9.52 -7.98
CA LEU A 199 61.73 8.11 -8.39
C LEU A 199 61.55 7.95 -9.92
N GLY A 200 60.54 8.60 -10.49
CA GLY A 200 60.29 8.57 -11.96
C GLY A 200 61.41 9.24 -12.77
N PHE A 201 62.10 10.26 -12.20
CA PHE A 201 63.21 10.92 -12.89
C PHE A 201 64.55 10.19 -12.66
N ALA A 202 64.71 9.51 -11.55
CA ALA A 202 65.95 8.77 -11.21
C ALA A 202 66.14 7.52 -12.10
N VAL A 203 65.07 6.86 -12.50
CA VAL A 203 65.15 5.64 -13.33
C VAL A 203 65.79 5.87 -14.69
N PRO A 204 65.37 6.86 -15.50
CA PRO A 204 66.01 7.11 -16.80
C PRO A 204 67.48 7.55 -16.66
N VAL A 205 67.81 8.34 -15.64
CA VAL A 205 69.20 8.80 -15.43
C VAL A 205 70.12 7.62 -15.07
N ILE A 206 69.60 6.64 -14.31
CA ILE A 206 70.37 5.44 -13.95
C ILE A 206 70.52 4.52 -15.20
N ILE A 207 69.51 4.44 -16.05
CA ILE A 207 69.56 3.65 -17.28
C ILE A 207 70.56 4.29 -18.24
N ASP A 208 70.55 5.63 -18.44
CA ASP A 208 71.51 6.30 -19.25
C ASP A 208 72.95 6.18 -18.75
N PHE A 209 73.14 6.23 -17.45
CA PHE A 209 74.44 6.03 -16.83
C PHE A 209 74.97 4.57 -16.97
N ILE A 210 74.11 3.60 -16.95
CA ILE A 210 74.50 2.17 -17.12
C ILE A 210 74.72 1.84 -18.61
N PHE A 211 73.94 2.41 -19.50
CA PHE A 211 74.02 2.06 -20.95
C PHE A 211 75.02 2.89 -21.76
N LEU A 212 75.25 4.12 -21.37
CA LEU A 212 76.18 5.03 -22.11
C LEU A 212 77.59 5.01 -21.59
N GLY A 213 77.86 4.35 -20.43
CA GLY A 213 79.23 4.11 -19.97
C GLY A 213 80.08 5.34 -19.67
N ILE A 214 79.46 6.44 -19.20
CA ILE A 214 80.13 7.65 -18.71
C ILE A 214 80.13 7.69 -17.22
#